data_0d3bd5893db41d85394f25d4a5a9e375
#
_entry.id   0d3bd5893db41d85394f25d4a5a9e375
#
_cell.length_a   1.000
_cell.length_b   1.000
_cell.length_c   1.000
_cell.angle_alpha   90.00
_cell.angle_beta   90.00
_cell.angle_gamma   90.00
#
_symmetry.space_group_name_H-M   'P 1'
#
loop_
_entity.id
_entity.type
_entity.pdbx_description
1 polymer ?
#
loop_
_entity_poly.entity_id
_entity_poly.type
_entity_poly.pdbx_seq_one_letter_code
_entity_poly.pdbx_strand_id
1 'polypeptide(L)'
;MAFFPFYIFSKTCYYNYYRRVSKPFQKRFKTFQIYYTEEKDMNYVDLHVHSNASDGTLSPGDVVRYAASKQLKAIALTDHDTIAGITQAKTAAAECGIELIPGIELSCFYQATEIHILGFFIDEHSEVLNEGLKHLVDIRTRRNEVMLKRFQDDGFQFTLEDLTGGNPETVITRAHFARVLVDKGYAPNMGKAFDKYLQYGGKYCMRKEVVTPEQAMKLLTSSGAWPCLAHPMQYHLGYDQIRVLVGSLKEQGLRGLEVYHSSQNPYQSSKLREIAREFDLLPSGGSDFHGSNKPDIDIGVGRGGLRISYALLKDIKEDYYYYGRTVSND
;
A
#
# COMPACT_ATOMS: atom_id res chain seq x y z
N MET A 1 -43.58 30.74 8.46
CA MET A 1 -43.65 29.43 9.13
C MET A 1 -44.23 28.43 8.14
N ALA A 2 -43.41 27.61 7.54
CA ALA A 2 -43.84 26.50 6.71
C ALA A 2 -42.95 25.31 7.08
N PHE A 3 -43.56 24.30 7.70
CA PHE A 3 -42.93 23.02 8.07
C PHE A 3 -42.77 22.16 6.81
N PHE A 4 -41.56 21.68 6.54
CA PHE A 4 -41.31 20.60 5.59
C PHE A 4 -41.41 19.25 6.32
N PRO A 5 -42.14 18.27 5.81
CA PRO A 5 -42.23 16.96 6.45
C PRO A 5 -41.03 16.09 6.08
N PHE A 6 -40.45 15.48 7.12
CA PHE A 6 -39.48 14.38 6.99
C PHE A 6 -40.16 13.17 6.33
N TYR A 7 -39.68 12.78 5.16
CA TYR A 7 -40.09 11.52 4.53
C TYR A 7 -39.39 10.35 5.26
N ILE A 8 -40.18 9.66 6.05
CA ILE A 8 -39.77 8.34 6.61
C ILE A 8 -39.91 7.31 5.49
N PHE A 9 -38.82 6.92 4.87
CA PHE A 9 -38.83 5.76 3.97
C PHE A 9 -39.09 4.50 4.78
N SER A 10 -40.24 3.83 4.50
CA SER A 10 -40.71 2.67 5.23
C SER A 10 -39.76 1.46 5.09
N LYS A 11 -39.57 0.74 6.19
CA LYS A 11 -38.78 -0.52 6.31
C LYS A 11 -39.16 -1.60 5.27
N THR A 12 -40.32 -1.49 4.65
CA THR A 12 -40.87 -2.48 3.72
C THR A 12 -40.23 -2.45 2.32
N CYS A 13 -39.74 -1.29 1.87
CA CYS A 13 -39.05 -1.20 0.56
C CYS A 13 -37.67 -1.81 0.58
N TYR A 14 -36.98 -1.77 1.73
CA TYR A 14 -35.67 -2.39 1.94
C TYR A 14 -35.74 -3.92 1.97
N TYR A 15 -36.82 -4.48 2.54
CA TYR A 15 -36.95 -5.94 2.71
C TYR A 15 -37.15 -6.70 1.38
N ASN A 16 -37.75 -6.09 0.39
CA ASN A 16 -38.03 -6.70 -0.93
C ASN A 16 -36.81 -6.69 -1.88
N TYR A 17 -35.87 -5.74 -1.71
CA TYR A 17 -34.60 -5.71 -2.45
C TYR A 17 -33.65 -6.82 -1.99
N TYR A 18 -33.60 -7.11 -0.67
CA TYR A 18 -32.74 -8.13 -0.06
C TYR A 18 -33.06 -9.59 -0.47
N ARG A 19 -34.29 -9.86 -0.90
CA ARG A 19 -34.70 -11.24 -1.28
C ARG A 19 -34.20 -11.69 -2.65
N ARG A 20 -33.67 -10.79 -3.48
CA ARG A 20 -33.22 -11.08 -4.84
C ARG A 20 -31.72 -11.26 -4.98
N VAL A 21 -30.93 -11.06 -3.94
CA VAL A 21 -29.47 -11.15 -3.99
C VAL A 21 -29.00 -12.49 -3.40
N SER A 22 -28.02 -13.13 -4.01
CA SER A 22 -27.49 -14.41 -3.56
C SER A 22 -26.92 -14.37 -2.14
N LYS A 23 -26.99 -15.48 -1.39
CA LYS A 23 -26.58 -15.59 0.02
C LYS A 23 -25.17 -15.03 0.35
N PRO A 24 -24.13 -15.20 -0.48
CA PRO A 24 -22.81 -14.57 -0.25
C PRO A 24 -22.86 -13.04 -0.27
N PHE A 25 -23.70 -12.45 -1.13
CA PHE A 25 -23.85 -11.01 -1.26
C PHE A 25 -24.55 -10.38 -0.03
N GLN A 26 -25.51 -11.09 0.57
CA GLN A 26 -26.20 -10.63 1.78
C GLN A 26 -25.27 -10.61 3.00
N LYS A 27 -24.31 -11.53 3.09
CA LYS A 27 -23.32 -11.58 4.18
C LYS A 27 -22.35 -10.40 4.10
N ARG A 28 -21.86 -10.07 2.88
CA ARG A 28 -20.99 -8.91 2.62
C ARG A 28 -21.65 -7.56 2.97
N PHE A 29 -22.93 -7.39 2.67
CA PHE A 29 -23.67 -6.15 3.00
C PHE A 29 -23.90 -5.96 4.50
N LYS A 30 -24.09 -7.02 5.28
CA LYS A 30 -24.22 -6.92 6.74
C LYS A 30 -22.97 -6.41 7.40
N THR A 31 -21.79 -6.82 6.93
CA THR A 31 -20.50 -6.40 7.47
C THR A 31 -20.27 -4.89 7.25
N PHE A 32 -20.70 -4.34 6.11
CA PHE A 32 -20.56 -2.92 5.81
C PHE A 32 -21.37 -1.98 6.74
N GLN A 33 -22.41 -2.46 7.41
CA GLN A 33 -23.25 -1.67 8.31
C GLN A 33 -22.75 -1.67 9.75
N ILE A 34 -21.89 -2.62 10.13
CA ILE A 34 -21.38 -2.79 11.50
C ILE A 34 -20.26 -1.77 11.82
N TYR A 35 -19.61 -1.18 10.83
CA TYR A 35 -18.52 -0.21 11.04
C TYR A 35 -18.92 1.10 11.74
N TYR A 36 -20.19 1.31 12.05
CA TYR A 36 -20.70 2.59 12.59
C TYR A 36 -21.27 2.53 14.01
N THR A 37 -21.31 1.37 14.65
CA THR A 37 -22.00 1.27 15.95
C THR A 37 -21.33 0.33 16.96
N GLU A 38 -20.10 0.58 17.41
CA GLU A 38 -19.65 0.12 18.74
C GLU A 38 -18.28 0.71 19.08
N GLU A 39 -18.26 1.76 19.88
CA GLU A 39 -17.05 2.48 20.35
C GLU A 39 -16.29 1.73 21.48
N LYS A 40 -16.60 0.48 21.81
CA LYS A 40 -16.12 -0.13 23.06
C LYS A 40 -14.92 -1.08 22.96
N ASP A 41 -14.51 -1.51 21.74
CA ASP A 41 -13.29 -2.32 21.55
C ASP A 41 -12.70 -2.05 20.14
N MET A 42 -12.35 -0.79 19.87
CA MET A 42 -11.74 -0.45 18.57
C MET A 42 -10.28 -0.89 18.57
N ASN A 43 -10.07 -2.13 18.13
CA ASN A 43 -8.75 -2.62 17.78
C ASN A 43 -8.35 -2.02 16.41
N TYR A 44 -7.28 -1.26 16.38
CA TYR A 44 -6.78 -0.63 15.15
C TYR A 44 -5.65 -1.43 14.53
N VAL A 45 -5.49 -1.28 13.22
CA VAL A 45 -4.43 -1.87 12.41
C VAL A 45 -3.80 -0.82 11.51
N ASP A 46 -2.62 -1.14 10.99
CA ASP A 46 -1.97 -0.38 9.92
C ASP A 46 -1.47 -1.36 8.85
N LEU A 47 -2.09 -1.34 7.67
CA LEU A 47 -1.79 -2.32 6.63
C LEU A 47 -0.85 -1.79 5.54
N HIS A 48 -0.12 -0.70 5.83
CA HIS A 48 0.83 -0.12 4.90
C HIS A 48 1.95 0.59 5.67
N VAL A 49 3.05 -0.13 5.95
CA VAL A 49 4.20 0.44 6.65
C VAL A 49 5.51 -0.03 6.03
N HIS A 50 6.53 0.83 6.10
CA HIS A 50 7.85 0.59 5.52
C HIS A 50 8.95 0.57 6.58
N SER A 51 9.95 -0.26 6.35
CA SER A 51 11.17 -0.35 7.14
C SER A 51 12.40 0.09 6.33
N ASN A 52 13.59 0.02 6.95
CA ASN A 52 14.86 0.29 6.27
C ASN A 52 15.32 -0.86 5.36
N ALA A 53 14.53 -1.91 5.19
CA ALA A 53 14.74 -2.87 4.09
C ALA A 53 14.41 -2.22 2.73
N SER A 54 13.55 -1.19 2.73
CA SER A 54 13.35 -0.28 1.59
C SER A 54 13.69 1.15 2.00
N ASP A 55 12.74 2.05 2.11
CA ASP A 55 12.94 3.48 2.31
C ASP A 55 12.33 4.05 3.61
N GLY A 56 11.98 3.21 4.55
CA GLY A 56 11.75 3.60 5.93
C GLY A 56 13.06 3.86 6.69
N THR A 57 12.98 4.38 7.91
CA THR A 57 14.16 4.69 8.73
C THR A 57 14.34 3.76 9.93
N LEU A 58 13.33 2.99 10.29
CA LEU A 58 13.39 2.01 11.37
C LEU A 58 13.70 0.62 10.82
N SER A 59 14.41 -0.22 11.60
CA SER A 59 14.55 -1.63 11.25
C SER A 59 13.18 -2.34 11.23
N PRO A 60 13.01 -3.44 10.48
CA PRO A 60 11.75 -4.19 10.47
C PRO A 60 11.24 -4.56 11.87
N GLY A 61 12.15 -4.97 12.77
CA GLY A 61 11.81 -5.28 14.15
C GLY A 61 11.38 -4.05 14.94
N ASP A 62 12.02 -2.89 14.73
CA ASP A 62 11.68 -1.66 15.44
C ASP A 62 10.35 -1.07 14.97
N VAL A 63 10.01 -1.21 13.68
CA VAL A 63 8.66 -0.87 13.16
C VAL A 63 7.59 -1.65 13.92
N VAL A 64 7.78 -2.96 14.09
CA VAL A 64 6.84 -3.83 14.81
C VAL A 64 6.74 -3.43 16.29
N ARG A 65 7.87 -3.22 16.99
CA ARG A 65 7.88 -2.77 18.39
C ARG A 65 7.20 -1.42 18.54
N TYR A 66 7.43 -0.51 17.60
CA TYR A 66 6.78 0.80 17.60
C TYR A 66 5.27 0.68 17.43
N ALA A 67 4.80 -0.15 16.48
CA ALA A 67 3.38 -0.44 16.29
C ALA A 67 2.73 -1.04 17.56
N ALA A 68 3.40 -1.99 18.22
CA ALA A 68 2.94 -2.57 19.47
C ALA A 68 2.85 -1.52 20.60
N SER A 69 3.81 -0.59 20.68
CA SER A 69 3.79 0.54 21.64
C SER A 69 2.61 1.49 21.41
N LYS A 70 2.11 1.59 20.17
CA LYS A 70 0.89 2.32 19.80
C LYS A 70 -0.39 1.50 20.00
N GLN A 71 -0.29 0.31 20.57
CA GLN A 71 -1.42 -0.60 20.84
C GLN A 71 -2.17 -1.06 19.59
N LEU A 72 -1.51 -1.07 18.42
CA LEU A 72 -2.08 -1.69 17.22
C LEU A 72 -2.23 -3.20 17.42
N LYS A 73 -3.28 -3.76 16.84
CA LYS A 73 -3.53 -5.22 16.89
C LYS A 73 -2.83 -5.97 15.78
N ALA A 74 -2.65 -5.31 14.64
CA ALA A 74 -1.92 -5.86 13.52
C ALA A 74 -1.25 -4.75 12.70
N ILE A 75 -0.16 -5.12 12.02
CA ILE A 75 0.43 -4.32 10.94
C ILE A 75 0.71 -5.22 9.74
N ALA A 76 0.75 -4.63 8.53
CA ALA A 76 1.37 -5.24 7.37
C ALA A 76 2.69 -4.53 7.07
N LEU A 77 3.81 -5.28 7.10
CA LEU A 77 5.08 -4.76 6.59
C LEU A 77 5.10 -4.92 5.07
N THR A 78 5.20 -3.80 4.36
CA THR A 78 4.99 -3.71 2.91
C THR A 78 6.11 -2.95 2.21
N ASP A 79 7.36 -3.32 2.51
CA ASP A 79 8.55 -2.70 1.93
C ASP A 79 8.54 -2.72 0.39
N HIS A 80 9.09 -1.68 -0.23
CA HIS A 80 9.13 -1.54 -1.69
C HIS A 80 10.01 -2.60 -2.35
N ASP A 81 9.40 -3.44 -3.18
CA ASP A 81 10.03 -4.45 -4.05
C ASP A 81 10.98 -5.43 -3.31
N THR A 82 10.79 -5.58 -1.99
CA THR A 82 11.59 -6.50 -1.17
C THR A 82 10.77 -7.14 -0.06
N ILE A 83 11.15 -8.35 0.31
CA ILE A 83 10.60 -9.11 1.44
C ILE A 83 11.66 -9.38 2.52
N ALA A 84 12.86 -8.80 2.37
CA ALA A 84 14.01 -9.07 3.25
C ALA A 84 13.74 -8.75 4.73
N GLY A 85 12.81 -7.80 5.02
CA GLY A 85 12.43 -7.42 6.38
C GLY A 85 11.52 -8.40 7.10
N ILE A 86 10.85 -9.32 6.38
CA ILE A 86 9.73 -10.12 6.92
C ILE A 86 10.17 -11.04 8.07
N THR A 87 11.27 -11.74 7.92
CA THR A 87 11.77 -12.67 8.98
C THR A 87 12.05 -11.94 10.30
N GLN A 88 12.72 -10.77 10.23
CA GLN A 88 12.99 -9.96 11.42
C GLN A 88 11.69 -9.40 12.04
N ALA A 89 10.76 -8.96 11.20
CA ALA A 89 9.47 -8.46 11.66
C ALA A 89 8.63 -9.56 12.33
N LYS A 90 8.61 -10.79 11.79
CA LYS A 90 7.93 -11.95 12.40
C LYS A 90 8.45 -12.26 13.81
N THR A 91 9.78 -12.23 13.99
CA THR A 91 10.41 -12.44 15.29
C THR A 91 9.94 -11.40 16.30
N ALA A 92 10.02 -10.11 15.93
CA ALA A 92 9.57 -9.03 16.83
C ALA A 92 8.05 -9.05 17.10
N ALA A 93 7.25 -9.46 16.11
CA ALA A 93 5.80 -9.58 16.29
C ALA A 93 5.43 -10.67 17.30
N ALA A 94 6.12 -11.82 17.27
CA ALA A 94 5.95 -12.87 18.26
C ALA A 94 6.36 -12.41 19.67
N GLU A 95 7.45 -11.64 19.81
CA GLU A 95 7.91 -11.07 21.08
C GLU A 95 6.91 -10.07 21.67
N CYS A 96 6.31 -9.23 20.82
CA CYS A 96 5.41 -8.14 21.22
C CYS A 96 3.93 -8.57 21.33
N GLY A 97 3.56 -9.75 20.84
CA GLY A 97 2.17 -10.20 20.80
C GLY A 97 1.28 -9.40 19.85
N ILE A 98 1.83 -8.82 18.81
CA ILE A 98 1.12 -8.12 17.73
C ILE A 98 1.02 -9.03 16.51
N GLU A 99 -0.09 -8.95 15.77
CA GLU A 99 -0.21 -9.70 14.53
C GLU A 99 0.56 -9.01 13.40
N LEU A 100 1.43 -9.77 12.70
CA LEU A 100 2.10 -9.33 11.48
C LEU A 100 1.46 -9.98 10.26
N ILE A 101 1.10 -9.15 9.28
CA ILE A 101 0.75 -9.58 7.94
C ILE A 101 2.00 -9.44 7.07
N PRO A 102 2.61 -10.54 6.60
CA PRO A 102 3.68 -10.47 5.62
C PRO A 102 3.16 -9.83 4.33
N GLY A 103 3.81 -8.77 3.89
CA GLY A 103 3.38 -8.01 2.73
C GLY A 103 4.55 -7.50 1.90
N ILE A 104 4.22 -6.87 0.80
CA ILE A 104 5.15 -6.19 -0.11
C ILE A 104 4.40 -5.06 -0.82
N GLU A 105 5.10 -4.00 -1.22
CA GLU A 105 4.59 -2.99 -2.13
C GLU A 105 5.38 -3.02 -3.44
N LEU A 106 4.76 -3.46 -4.54
CA LEU A 106 5.38 -3.48 -5.86
C LEU A 106 5.17 -2.15 -6.58
N SER A 107 6.27 -1.56 -7.05
CA SER A 107 6.25 -0.34 -7.87
C SER A 107 6.13 -0.69 -9.34
N CYS A 108 5.14 -0.14 -10.03
CA CYS A 108 4.96 -0.34 -11.47
C CYS A 108 4.46 0.93 -12.17
N PHE A 109 4.40 0.90 -13.49
CA PHE A 109 4.06 2.07 -14.29
C PHE A 109 2.81 1.83 -15.12
N TYR A 110 1.79 2.63 -14.86
CA TYR A 110 0.60 2.75 -15.66
C TYR A 110 0.67 4.02 -16.51
N GLN A 111 0.77 3.87 -17.83
CA GLN A 111 0.96 5.00 -18.77
C GLN A 111 2.21 5.82 -18.41
N ALA A 112 2.06 7.00 -17.85
CA ALA A 112 3.15 7.88 -17.46
C ALA A 112 3.32 8.04 -15.95
N THR A 113 2.51 7.32 -15.16
CA THR A 113 2.40 7.48 -13.71
C THR A 113 2.92 6.22 -13.02
N GLU A 114 3.75 6.39 -12.00
CA GLU A 114 4.10 5.30 -11.09
C GLU A 114 2.90 5.01 -10.20
N ILE A 115 2.51 3.76 -10.15
CA ILE A 115 1.47 3.25 -9.28
C ILE A 115 2.04 2.11 -8.44
N HIS A 116 1.45 1.85 -7.29
CA HIS A 116 1.90 0.81 -6.38
C HIS A 116 0.80 -0.22 -6.13
N ILE A 117 1.21 -1.48 -6.01
CA ILE A 117 0.31 -2.59 -5.72
C ILE A 117 0.83 -3.33 -4.50
N LEU A 118 0.06 -3.30 -3.42
CA LEU A 118 0.33 -4.08 -2.21
C LEU A 118 0.01 -5.56 -2.47
N GLY A 119 0.86 -6.44 -1.96
CA GLY A 119 0.57 -7.87 -1.86
C GLY A 119 0.54 -8.26 -0.39
N PHE A 120 -0.60 -8.73 0.13
CA PHE A 120 -0.69 -9.25 1.50
C PHE A 120 -0.60 -10.77 1.53
N PHE A 121 -0.24 -11.31 2.70
CA PHE A 121 -0.12 -12.74 2.99
C PHE A 121 0.90 -13.45 2.08
N ILE A 122 1.99 -12.75 1.77
CA ILE A 122 3.07 -13.33 0.97
C ILE A 122 3.72 -14.52 1.70
N ASP A 123 4.11 -15.52 0.92
CA ASP A 123 5.01 -16.58 1.37
C ASP A 123 6.45 -16.21 0.99
N GLU A 124 7.29 -15.93 2.01
CA GLU A 124 8.71 -15.59 1.82
C GLU A 124 9.53 -16.73 1.23
N HIS A 125 9.01 -17.96 1.26
CA HIS A 125 9.64 -19.14 0.68
C HIS A 125 9.16 -19.44 -0.75
N SER A 126 8.23 -18.67 -1.29
CA SER A 126 7.74 -18.82 -2.65
C SER A 126 8.87 -18.60 -3.66
N GLU A 127 9.26 -19.64 -4.40
CA GLU A 127 10.25 -19.54 -5.48
C GLU A 127 9.80 -18.55 -6.55
N VAL A 128 8.51 -18.58 -6.91
CA VAL A 128 7.91 -17.68 -7.91
C VAL A 128 8.07 -16.21 -7.49
N LEU A 129 7.80 -15.91 -6.21
CA LEU A 129 7.97 -14.55 -5.69
C LEU A 129 9.43 -14.14 -5.69
N ASN A 130 10.31 -14.98 -5.17
CA ASN A 130 11.74 -14.67 -5.04
C ASN A 130 12.43 -14.48 -6.40
N GLU A 131 12.13 -15.32 -7.40
CA GLU A 131 12.64 -15.16 -8.76
C GLU A 131 12.10 -13.91 -9.44
N GLY A 132 10.80 -13.66 -9.30
CA GLY A 132 10.18 -12.44 -9.84
C GLY A 132 10.79 -11.18 -9.22
N LEU A 133 10.98 -11.13 -7.91
CA LEU A 133 11.59 -9.99 -7.21
C LEU A 133 13.03 -9.75 -7.68
N LYS A 134 13.85 -10.78 -7.90
CA LYS A 134 15.20 -10.61 -8.47
C LYS A 134 15.15 -9.84 -9.78
N HIS A 135 14.24 -10.21 -10.68
CA HIS A 135 14.08 -9.52 -11.96
C HIS A 135 13.69 -8.04 -11.79
N LEU A 136 12.76 -7.75 -10.88
CA LEU A 136 12.32 -6.37 -10.60
C LEU A 136 13.44 -5.54 -9.97
N VAL A 137 14.18 -6.12 -9.02
CA VAL A 137 15.35 -5.48 -8.38
C VAL A 137 16.44 -5.21 -9.40
N ASP A 138 16.71 -6.12 -10.33
CA ASP A 138 17.70 -5.92 -11.41
C ASP A 138 17.35 -4.73 -12.31
N ILE A 139 16.06 -4.60 -12.71
CA ILE A 139 15.57 -3.45 -13.48
C ILE A 139 15.79 -2.15 -12.69
N ARG A 140 15.45 -2.16 -11.41
CA ARG A 140 15.62 -1.01 -10.50
C ARG A 140 17.10 -0.65 -10.30
N THR A 141 17.96 -1.64 -10.10
CA THR A 141 19.40 -1.43 -9.89
C THR A 141 20.03 -0.77 -11.11
N ARG A 142 19.77 -1.28 -12.31
CA ARG A 142 20.24 -0.65 -13.56
C ARG A 142 19.76 0.79 -13.71
N ARG A 143 18.48 1.06 -13.39
CA ARG A 143 17.97 2.43 -13.38
C ARG A 143 18.73 3.32 -12.38
N ASN A 144 18.95 2.84 -11.17
CA ASN A 144 19.59 3.61 -10.10
C ASN A 144 21.06 3.92 -10.44
N GLU A 145 21.79 2.97 -11.04
CA GLU A 145 23.17 3.18 -11.52
C GLU A 145 23.23 4.29 -12.57
N VAL A 146 22.30 4.28 -13.53
CA VAL A 146 22.21 5.34 -14.54
C VAL A 146 21.86 6.69 -13.90
N MET A 147 20.94 6.70 -12.93
CA MET A 147 20.59 7.92 -12.19
C MET A 147 21.78 8.47 -11.43
N LEU A 148 22.46 7.62 -10.64
CA LEU A 148 23.62 8.01 -9.85
C LEU A 148 24.72 8.60 -10.74
N LYS A 149 25.06 7.89 -11.83
CA LYS A 149 26.05 8.38 -12.79
C LYS A 149 25.70 9.76 -13.34
N ARG A 150 24.47 10.02 -13.71
CA ARG A 150 24.02 11.32 -14.24
C ARG A 150 24.14 12.45 -13.23
N PHE A 151 23.82 12.19 -11.97
CA PHE A 151 24.04 13.13 -10.90
C PHE A 151 25.53 13.45 -10.75
N GLN A 152 26.38 12.42 -10.75
CA GLN A 152 27.83 12.58 -10.64
C GLN A 152 28.42 13.34 -11.85
N ASP A 153 27.98 13.05 -13.08
CA ASP A 153 28.40 13.74 -14.28
C ASP A 153 28.04 15.25 -14.24
N ASP A 154 26.98 15.64 -13.53
CA ASP A 154 26.59 17.02 -13.27
C ASP A 154 27.26 17.66 -12.03
N GLY A 155 28.19 16.95 -11.39
CA GLY A 155 28.98 17.45 -10.26
C GLY A 155 28.33 17.25 -8.89
N PHE A 156 27.22 16.50 -8.77
CA PHE A 156 26.66 16.15 -7.47
C PHE A 156 27.56 15.16 -6.74
N GLN A 157 27.85 15.46 -5.48
CA GLN A 157 28.78 14.68 -4.67
C GLN A 157 28.06 13.65 -3.82
N PHE A 158 27.54 12.59 -4.44
CA PHE A 158 27.01 11.44 -3.69
C PHE A 158 27.34 10.09 -4.33
N THR A 159 27.39 9.08 -3.49
CA THR A 159 27.86 7.73 -3.77
C THR A 159 26.73 6.71 -3.59
N LEU A 160 26.99 5.47 -3.96
CA LEU A 160 26.06 4.37 -3.66
C LEU A 160 25.88 4.18 -2.15
N GLU A 161 26.96 4.35 -1.36
CA GLU A 161 26.92 4.24 0.11
C GLU A 161 26.00 5.30 0.74
N ASP A 162 26.00 6.55 0.24
CA ASP A 162 25.06 7.57 0.67
C ASP A 162 23.60 7.14 0.43
N LEU A 163 23.34 6.45 -0.70
CA LEU A 163 22.00 5.99 -1.04
C LEU A 163 21.56 4.81 -0.20
N THR A 164 22.43 3.85 0.07
CA THR A 164 22.10 2.65 0.87
C THR A 164 22.12 2.90 2.38
N GLY A 165 22.71 4.01 2.81
CA GLY A 165 22.95 4.27 4.24
C GLY A 165 23.89 3.25 4.88
N GLY A 166 24.77 2.64 4.08
CA GLY A 166 25.72 1.60 4.51
C GLY A 166 25.16 0.17 4.57
N ASN A 167 23.88 -0.04 4.26
CA ASN A 167 23.30 -1.38 4.16
C ASN A 167 23.17 -1.81 2.69
N PRO A 168 24.02 -2.74 2.18
CA PRO A 168 24.00 -3.14 0.78
C PRO A 168 22.72 -3.89 0.35
N GLU A 169 21.97 -4.43 1.29
CA GLU A 169 20.71 -5.15 1.03
C GLU A 169 19.51 -4.22 0.84
N THR A 170 19.69 -2.89 1.07
CA THR A 170 18.61 -1.92 0.93
C THR A 170 18.19 -1.78 -0.53
N VAL A 171 16.91 -1.97 -0.83
CA VAL A 171 16.35 -1.69 -2.15
C VAL A 171 16.23 -0.19 -2.33
N ILE A 172 17.13 0.40 -3.13
CA ILE A 172 17.17 1.85 -3.35
C ILE A 172 15.96 2.31 -4.15
N THR A 173 15.18 3.22 -3.56
CA THR A 173 14.04 3.90 -4.19
C THR A 173 14.43 5.33 -4.59
N ARG A 174 13.52 6.06 -5.25
CA ARG A 174 13.72 7.50 -5.50
C ARG A 174 13.77 8.32 -4.21
N ALA A 175 13.14 7.85 -3.14
CA ALA A 175 13.18 8.52 -1.85
C ALA A 175 14.60 8.58 -1.27
N HIS A 176 15.44 7.56 -1.52
CA HIS A 176 16.86 7.59 -1.13
C HIS A 176 17.62 8.71 -1.84
N PHE A 177 17.42 8.86 -3.16
CA PHE A 177 17.99 9.98 -3.90
C PHE A 177 17.50 11.34 -3.36
N ALA A 178 16.20 11.44 -3.08
CA ALA A 178 15.62 12.66 -2.52
C ALA A 178 16.22 13.00 -1.15
N ARG A 179 16.38 12.01 -0.27
CA ARG A 179 17.05 12.18 1.03
C ARG A 179 18.48 12.69 0.87
N VAL A 180 19.29 12.04 0.04
CA VAL A 180 20.69 12.44 -0.18
C VAL A 180 20.77 13.87 -0.77
N LEU A 181 19.84 14.23 -1.68
CA LEU A 181 19.76 15.60 -2.21
C LEU A 181 19.46 16.64 -1.11
N VAL A 182 18.64 16.28 -0.14
CA VAL A 182 18.34 17.15 1.01
C VAL A 182 19.52 17.20 1.98
N ASP A 183 20.07 16.04 2.38
CA ASP A 183 21.14 15.93 3.35
C ASP A 183 22.41 16.66 2.90
N LYS A 184 22.68 16.66 1.59
CA LYS A 184 23.83 17.37 0.99
C LYS A 184 23.51 18.81 0.54
N GLY A 185 22.31 19.31 0.87
CA GLY A 185 21.93 20.71 0.63
C GLY A 185 21.56 21.06 -0.82
N TYR A 186 21.40 20.08 -1.71
CA TYR A 186 20.97 20.31 -3.11
C TYR A 186 19.48 20.62 -3.24
N ALA A 187 18.68 20.24 -2.24
CA ALA A 187 17.26 20.53 -2.16
C ALA A 187 16.86 20.90 -0.71
N PRO A 188 15.88 21.82 -0.52
CA PRO A 188 15.49 22.28 0.82
C PRO A 188 14.62 21.24 1.58
N ASN A 189 13.97 20.33 0.88
CA ASN A 189 13.15 19.25 1.43
C ASN A 189 12.89 18.17 0.36
N MET A 190 12.33 17.04 0.80
CA MET A 190 12.02 15.89 -0.05
C MET A 190 11.11 16.25 -1.24
N GLY A 191 10.02 16.98 -1.01
CA GLY A 191 9.11 17.39 -2.09
C GLY A 191 9.82 18.19 -3.19
N LYS A 192 10.67 19.16 -2.81
CA LYS A 192 11.47 19.92 -3.79
C LYS A 192 12.54 19.09 -4.49
N ALA A 193 13.08 18.07 -3.83
CA ALA A 193 13.97 17.11 -4.47
C ALA A 193 13.24 16.32 -5.56
N PHE A 194 12.02 15.82 -5.27
CA PHE A 194 11.18 15.14 -6.26
C PHE A 194 10.79 16.08 -7.41
N ASP A 195 10.28 17.27 -7.11
CA ASP A 195 9.82 18.24 -8.12
C ASP A 195 10.92 18.64 -9.09
N LYS A 196 12.14 18.85 -8.60
CA LYS A 196 13.23 19.42 -9.39
C LYS A 196 14.09 18.36 -10.09
N TYR A 197 14.32 17.22 -9.44
CA TYR A 197 15.36 16.29 -9.89
C TYR A 197 14.84 14.90 -10.25
N LEU A 198 13.75 14.43 -9.61
CA LEU A 198 13.36 13.02 -9.62
C LEU A 198 12.05 12.75 -10.40
N GLN A 199 11.60 13.71 -11.20
CA GLN A 199 10.44 13.49 -12.09
C GLN A 199 10.80 12.47 -13.18
N TYR A 200 9.88 11.53 -13.42
CA TYR A 200 10.03 10.55 -14.49
C TYR A 200 10.04 11.21 -15.88
N GLY A 201 10.99 10.78 -16.70
CA GLY A 201 11.25 11.39 -18.00
C GLY A 201 12.08 12.66 -17.93
N GLY A 202 12.46 13.09 -16.73
CA GLY A 202 13.40 14.19 -16.52
C GLY A 202 14.86 13.78 -16.75
N LYS A 203 15.77 14.75 -16.54
CA LYS A 203 17.21 14.58 -16.82
C LYS A 203 17.82 13.39 -16.09
N TYR A 204 17.48 13.18 -14.83
CA TYR A 204 18.10 12.14 -13.99
C TYR A 204 17.30 10.85 -13.99
N CYS A 205 15.97 10.89 -14.06
CA CYS A 205 15.10 9.72 -13.93
C CYS A 205 14.43 9.40 -15.29
N MET A 206 15.08 8.60 -16.14
CA MET A 206 14.55 8.22 -17.45
C MET A 206 13.53 7.08 -17.35
N ARG A 207 12.61 7.04 -18.33
CA ARG A 207 11.58 6.01 -18.51
C ARG A 207 12.10 4.77 -19.26
N LYS A 208 13.31 4.27 -18.99
CA LYS A 208 13.77 3.03 -19.62
C LYS A 208 13.54 1.88 -18.64
N GLU A 209 13.02 0.77 -19.14
CA GLU A 209 12.77 -0.45 -18.39
C GLU A 209 11.96 -0.19 -17.10
N VAL A 210 10.67 -0.33 -17.20
CA VAL A 210 9.73 -0.18 -16.07
C VAL A 210 8.91 -1.44 -15.94
N VAL A 211 8.58 -1.80 -14.72
CA VAL A 211 7.63 -2.88 -14.42
C VAL A 211 6.24 -2.40 -14.81
N THR A 212 5.49 -3.23 -15.53
CA THR A 212 4.10 -2.92 -15.87
C THR A 212 3.15 -3.41 -14.76
N PRO A 213 1.93 -2.85 -14.66
CA PRO A 213 0.92 -3.34 -13.72
C PRO A 213 0.61 -4.83 -13.94
N GLU A 214 0.60 -5.29 -15.20
CA GLU A 214 0.37 -6.69 -15.55
C GLU A 214 1.47 -7.62 -14.99
N GLN A 215 2.72 -7.19 -15.06
CA GLN A 215 3.84 -7.95 -14.48
C GLN A 215 3.75 -8.01 -12.95
N ALA A 216 3.44 -6.89 -12.30
CA ALA A 216 3.27 -6.83 -10.85
C ALA A 216 2.08 -7.69 -10.39
N MET A 217 0.92 -7.57 -11.04
CA MET A 217 -0.27 -8.38 -10.76
C MET A 217 -0.01 -9.87 -10.96
N LYS A 218 0.63 -10.24 -12.09
CA LYS A 218 0.99 -11.62 -12.36
C LYS A 218 1.90 -12.19 -11.27
N LEU A 219 2.90 -11.44 -10.84
CA LEU A 219 3.81 -11.89 -9.78
C LEU A 219 3.05 -12.13 -8.48
N LEU A 220 2.22 -11.17 -8.03
CA LEU A 220 1.45 -11.30 -6.80
C LEU A 220 0.44 -12.45 -6.85
N THR A 221 -0.33 -12.56 -7.94
CA THR A 221 -1.35 -13.61 -8.06
C THR A 221 -0.73 -15.01 -8.20
N SER A 222 0.37 -15.14 -8.95
CA SER A 222 1.08 -16.42 -9.11
C SER A 222 1.81 -16.87 -7.85
N SER A 223 2.18 -15.95 -6.96
CA SER A 223 2.77 -16.26 -5.64
C SER A 223 1.72 -16.48 -4.55
N GLY A 224 0.43 -16.41 -4.87
CA GLY A 224 -0.65 -16.59 -3.90
C GLY A 224 -0.91 -15.38 -2.99
N ALA A 225 -0.31 -14.22 -3.25
CA ALA A 225 -0.56 -13.01 -2.49
C ALA A 225 -1.96 -12.44 -2.75
N TRP A 226 -2.46 -11.61 -1.85
CA TRP A 226 -3.73 -10.87 -1.98
C TRP A 226 -3.44 -9.43 -2.45
N PRO A 227 -3.70 -9.09 -3.74
CA PRO A 227 -3.29 -7.81 -4.30
C PRO A 227 -4.29 -6.69 -4.00
N CYS A 228 -3.75 -5.51 -3.64
CA CYS A 228 -4.50 -4.30 -3.33
C CYS A 228 -3.85 -3.07 -3.98
N LEU A 229 -4.61 -2.24 -4.69
CA LEU A 229 -4.10 -0.99 -5.24
C LEU A 229 -3.85 0.01 -4.11
N ALA A 230 -2.59 0.46 -3.96
CA ALA A 230 -2.16 1.39 -2.93
C ALA A 230 -2.55 2.85 -3.25
N HIS A 231 -2.75 3.68 -2.26
CA HIS A 231 -2.90 5.16 -2.26
C HIS A 231 -3.30 5.83 -3.60
N PRO A 232 -4.45 5.49 -4.22
CA PRO A 232 -4.78 5.89 -5.60
C PRO A 232 -4.88 7.42 -5.80
N MET A 233 -5.07 8.18 -4.74
CA MET A 233 -5.11 9.64 -4.82
C MET A 233 -3.72 10.28 -5.00
N GLN A 234 -2.63 9.53 -4.79
CA GLN A 234 -1.27 10.03 -5.03
C GLN A 234 -0.88 10.01 -6.52
N TYR A 235 -1.66 9.33 -7.36
CA TYR A 235 -1.37 9.23 -8.80
C TYR A 235 -1.76 10.47 -9.60
N HIS A 236 -2.44 11.43 -8.97
CA HIS A 236 -2.97 12.64 -9.62
C HIS A 236 -3.91 12.32 -10.80
N LEU A 237 -4.57 11.15 -10.75
CA LEU A 237 -5.60 10.73 -11.70
C LEU A 237 -6.98 11.22 -11.24
N GLY A 238 -7.84 11.54 -12.20
CA GLY A 238 -9.27 11.77 -11.91
C GLY A 238 -9.98 10.46 -11.55
N TYR A 239 -11.13 10.55 -10.88
CA TYR A 239 -11.88 9.35 -10.43
C TYR A 239 -12.27 8.40 -11.57
N ASP A 240 -12.55 8.93 -12.78
CA ASP A 240 -12.86 8.09 -13.94
C ASP A 240 -11.62 7.35 -14.44
N GLN A 241 -10.45 7.98 -14.40
CA GLN A 241 -9.19 7.32 -14.73
C GLN A 241 -8.82 6.25 -13.70
N ILE A 242 -9.11 6.50 -12.40
CA ILE A 242 -8.95 5.50 -11.34
C ILE A 242 -9.90 4.31 -11.59
N ARG A 243 -11.15 4.54 -12.02
CA ARG A 243 -12.07 3.44 -12.40
C ARG A 243 -11.53 2.59 -13.53
N VAL A 244 -11.00 3.23 -14.58
CA VAL A 244 -10.39 2.50 -15.72
C VAL A 244 -9.21 1.66 -15.25
N LEU A 245 -8.31 2.22 -14.44
CA LEU A 245 -7.18 1.49 -13.87
C LEU A 245 -7.65 0.31 -12.99
N VAL A 246 -8.56 0.57 -12.06
CA VAL A 246 -9.12 -0.45 -11.16
C VAL A 246 -9.81 -1.56 -11.95
N GLY A 247 -10.59 -1.22 -12.98
CA GLY A 247 -11.25 -2.21 -13.86
C GLY A 247 -10.23 -3.12 -14.54
N SER A 248 -9.19 -2.54 -15.13
CA SER A 248 -8.11 -3.32 -15.76
C SER A 248 -7.37 -4.23 -14.76
N LEU A 249 -7.06 -3.74 -13.55
CA LEU A 249 -6.43 -4.56 -12.52
C LEU A 249 -7.36 -5.63 -11.94
N LYS A 250 -8.67 -5.36 -11.87
CA LYS A 250 -9.69 -6.33 -11.42
C LYS A 250 -9.74 -7.55 -12.33
N GLU A 251 -9.66 -7.35 -13.64
CA GLU A 251 -9.57 -8.45 -14.62
C GLU A 251 -8.32 -9.32 -14.42
N GLN A 252 -7.27 -8.75 -13.82
CA GLN A 252 -6.01 -9.42 -13.52
C GLN A 252 -5.96 -10.00 -12.09
N GLY A 253 -7.05 -9.92 -11.34
CA GLY A 253 -7.15 -10.52 -10.01
C GLY A 253 -6.99 -9.54 -8.84
N LEU A 254 -7.08 -8.22 -9.05
CA LEU A 254 -7.10 -7.25 -7.94
C LEU A 254 -8.25 -7.56 -6.97
N ARG A 255 -7.94 -7.56 -5.67
CA ARG A 255 -8.87 -7.93 -4.60
C ARG A 255 -9.23 -6.74 -3.71
N GLY A 256 -8.33 -5.78 -3.55
CA GLY A 256 -8.50 -4.64 -2.66
C GLY A 256 -8.20 -3.30 -3.29
N LEU A 257 -8.70 -2.26 -2.61
CA LEU A 257 -8.40 -0.87 -2.90
C LEU A 257 -8.08 -0.16 -1.58
N GLU A 258 -6.96 0.54 -1.51
CA GLU A 258 -6.62 1.34 -0.34
C GLU A 258 -7.49 2.60 -0.29
N VAL A 259 -8.50 2.53 0.55
CA VAL A 259 -9.54 3.56 0.72
C VAL A 259 -9.18 4.54 1.82
N TYR A 260 -8.43 4.07 2.83
CA TYR A 260 -8.04 4.86 3.98
C TYR A 260 -6.53 5.04 4.01
N HIS A 261 -6.07 6.26 3.75
CA HIS A 261 -4.64 6.56 3.68
C HIS A 261 -4.33 7.96 4.22
N SER A 262 -3.10 8.16 4.71
CA SER A 262 -2.64 9.42 5.31
C SER A 262 -2.77 10.64 4.39
N SER A 263 -2.70 10.45 3.07
CA SER A 263 -2.83 11.52 2.07
C SER A 263 -4.26 11.76 1.60
N GLN A 264 -5.25 11.04 2.14
CA GLN A 264 -6.65 11.10 1.68
C GLN A 264 -7.53 11.80 2.71
N ASN A 265 -8.37 12.72 2.24
CA ASN A 265 -9.40 13.33 3.07
C ASN A 265 -10.69 12.45 3.09
N PRO A 266 -11.64 12.73 4.01
CA PRO A 266 -12.88 11.93 4.11
C PRO A 266 -13.73 11.86 2.83
N TYR A 267 -13.73 12.92 2.01
CA TYR A 267 -14.43 12.94 0.74
C TYR A 267 -13.77 11.99 -0.27
N GLN A 268 -12.45 12.02 -0.38
CA GLN A 268 -11.67 11.11 -1.23
C GLN A 268 -11.87 9.65 -0.81
N SER A 269 -11.79 9.36 0.49
CA SER A 269 -12.09 8.03 1.01
C SER A 269 -13.53 7.58 0.70
N SER A 270 -14.50 8.49 0.73
CA SER A 270 -15.88 8.17 0.33
C SER A 270 -15.98 7.79 -1.15
N LYS A 271 -15.30 8.53 -2.03
CA LYS A 271 -15.27 8.24 -3.46
C LYS A 271 -14.56 6.93 -3.79
N LEU A 272 -13.45 6.65 -3.11
CA LEU A 272 -12.76 5.37 -3.28
C LEU A 272 -13.58 4.18 -2.77
N ARG A 273 -14.38 4.34 -1.71
CA ARG A 273 -15.35 3.32 -1.27
C ARG A 273 -16.44 3.05 -2.31
N GLU A 274 -16.91 4.09 -3.01
CA GLU A 274 -17.86 3.92 -4.11
C GLU A 274 -17.22 3.08 -5.23
N ILE A 275 -15.98 3.39 -5.62
CA ILE A 275 -15.22 2.64 -6.63
C ILE A 275 -14.97 1.18 -6.15
N ALA A 276 -14.54 0.98 -4.91
CA ALA A 276 -14.33 -0.36 -4.38
C ALA A 276 -15.61 -1.23 -4.46
N ARG A 277 -16.78 -0.64 -4.15
CA ARG A 277 -18.08 -1.35 -4.29
C ARG A 277 -18.45 -1.63 -5.74
N GLU A 278 -18.21 -0.69 -6.63
CA GLU A 278 -18.51 -0.82 -8.07
C GLU A 278 -17.79 -2.02 -8.67
N PHE A 279 -16.53 -2.25 -8.27
CA PHE A 279 -15.69 -3.35 -8.77
C PHE A 279 -15.62 -4.56 -7.84
N ASP A 280 -16.49 -4.67 -6.83
CA ASP A 280 -16.47 -5.76 -5.84
C ASP A 280 -15.07 -5.98 -5.25
N LEU A 281 -14.44 -4.90 -4.77
CA LEU A 281 -13.17 -4.89 -4.07
C LEU A 281 -13.38 -4.66 -2.58
N LEU A 282 -12.53 -5.27 -1.74
CA LEU A 282 -12.51 -4.96 -0.32
C LEU A 282 -11.71 -3.66 -0.07
N PRO A 283 -12.18 -2.81 0.86
CA PRO A 283 -11.39 -1.66 1.29
C PRO A 283 -10.18 -2.12 2.10
N SER A 284 -9.04 -1.47 1.89
CA SER A 284 -7.86 -1.54 2.72
C SER A 284 -7.48 -0.15 3.24
N GLY A 285 -6.45 -0.07 4.06
CA GLY A 285 -5.90 1.19 4.49
C GLY A 285 -4.63 1.05 5.31
N GLY A 286 -3.81 2.10 5.28
CA GLY A 286 -2.55 2.19 5.99
C GLY A 286 -2.04 3.61 6.10
N SER A 287 -1.06 3.80 6.98
CA SER A 287 -0.46 5.13 7.18
C SER A 287 0.56 5.48 6.09
N ASP A 288 1.15 4.47 5.46
CA ASP A 288 2.33 4.64 4.59
C ASP A 288 3.49 5.26 5.40
N PHE A 289 3.68 4.72 6.63
CA PHE A 289 4.69 5.17 7.58
C PHE A 289 6.10 4.83 7.08
N HIS A 290 7.01 5.83 7.14
CA HIS A 290 8.42 5.70 6.73
C HIS A 290 9.39 6.22 7.79
N GLY A 291 8.94 6.39 9.05
CA GLY A 291 9.73 6.98 10.10
C GLY A 291 10.08 8.45 9.80
N SER A 292 11.32 8.85 10.03
CA SER A 292 11.75 10.24 9.85
C SER A 292 11.78 10.73 8.40
N ASN A 293 11.65 9.84 7.41
CA ASN A 293 11.54 10.24 6.00
C ASN A 293 10.16 10.86 5.67
N LYS A 294 9.12 10.56 6.49
CA LYS A 294 7.81 11.21 6.45
C LYS A 294 7.41 11.64 7.87
N PRO A 295 8.02 12.69 8.43
CA PRO A 295 7.92 13.03 9.85
C PRO A 295 6.53 13.47 10.30
N ASP A 296 5.64 13.82 9.38
CA ASP A 296 4.26 14.20 9.61
C ASP A 296 3.29 13.00 9.59
N ILE A 297 3.80 11.78 9.36
CA ILE A 297 3.03 10.54 9.33
C ILE A 297 3.47 9.63 10.47
N ASP A 298 2.55 9.32 11.38
CA ASP A 298 2.79 8.38 12.47
C ASP A 298 2.02 7.06 12.23
N ILE A 299 2.60 5.96 12.71
CA ILE A 299 2.05 4.61 12.52
C ILE A 299 0.65 4.49 13.14
N GLY A 300 -0.28 3.88 12.44
CA GLY A 300 -1.67 3.65 12.87
C GLY A 300 -2.58 4.86 12.87
N VAL A 301 -2.01 6.07 12.82
CA VAL A 301 -2.79 7.33 12.91
C VAL A 301 -2.57 8.28 11.73
N GLY A 302 -1.58 8.00 10.87
CA GLY A 302 -1.24 8.85 9.76
C GLY A 302 -0.91 10.28 10.21
N ARG A 303 -1.54 11.27 9.60
CA ARG A 303 -1.46 12.69 10.04
C ARG A 303 -2.36 13.01 11.24
N GLY A 304 -2.67 12.02 12.09
CA GLY A 304 -3.46 12.16 13.32
C GLY A 304 -4.94 11.77 13.20
N GLY A 305 -5.46 11.62 11.99
CA GLY A 305 -6.89 11.33 11.75
C GLY A 305 -7.21 9.90 11.32
N LEU A 306 -6.20 9.11 10.95
CA LEU A 306 -6.41 7.76 10.45
C LEU A 306 -6.78 6.81 11.58
N ARG A 307 -7.79 5.96 11.34
CA ARG A 307 -8.23 4.91 12.27
C ARG A 307 -8.79 3.75 11.44
N ILE A 308 -8.03 2.68 11.33
CA ILE A 308 -8.39 1.51 10.52
C ILE A 308 -8.78 0.39 11.45
N SER A 309 -10.05 -0.01 11.41
CA SER A 309 -10.58 -1.07 12.28
C SER A 309 -10.00 -2.43 11.90
N TYR A 310 -9.68 -3.25 12.90
CA TYR A 310 -9.29 -4.66 12.71
C TYR A 310 -10.37 -5.48 11.98
N ALA A 311 -11.64 -5.07 12.04
CA ALA A 311 -12.72 -5.72 11.30
C ALA A 311 -12.47 -5.73 9.78
N LEU A 312 -11.84 -4.67 9.26
CA LEU A 312 -11.44 -4.60 7.85
C LEU A 312 -10.41 -5.69 7.51
N LEU A 313 -9.41 -5.91 8.37
CA LEU A 313 -8.45 -7.01 8.19
C LEU A 313 -9.13 -8.38 8.28
N LYS A 314 -10.15 -8.55 9.12
CA LYS A 314 -10.92 -9.81 9.17
C LYS A 314 -11.59 -10.12 7.82
N ASP A 315 -12.22 -9.13 7.20
CA ASP A 315 -12.86 -9.31 5.89
C ASP A 315 -11.83 -9.68 4.81
N ILE A 316 -10.66 -9.03 4.82
CA ILE A 316 -9.54 -9.34 3.92
C ILE A 316 -9.05 -10.78 4.14
N LYS A 317 -8.89 -11.22 5.39
CA LYS A 317 -8.50 -12.61 5.72
C LYS A 317 -9.55 -13.63 5.28
N GLU A 318 -10.84 -13.35 5.53
CA GLU A 318 -11.93 -14.26 5.08
C GLU A 318 -11.91 -14.41 3.56
N ASP A 319 -11.69 -13.32 2.85
CA ASP A 319 -11.57 -13.31 1.40
C ASP A 319 -10.35 -14.10 0.91
N TYR A 320 -9.19 -13.87 1.51
CA TYR A 320 -7.95 -14.58 1.20
C TYR A 320 -8.08 -16.10 1.40
N TYR A 321 -8.58 -16.53 2.56
CA TYR A 321 -8.76 -17.96 2.84
C TYR A 321 -9.83 -18.63 1.98
N TYR A 322 -10.85 -17.91 1.56
CA TYR A 322 -11.87 -18.45 0.66
C TYR A 322 -11.27 -18.74 -0.73
N TYR A 323 -10.46 -17.81 -1.26
CA TYR A 323 -9.84 -17.96 -2.58
C TYR A 323 -8.71 -18.98 -2.62
N GLY A 324 -7.88 -19.05 -1.60
CA GLY A 324 -6.81 -20.04 -1.52
C GLY A 324 -7.34 -21.49 -1.57
N ARG A 325 -8.58 -21.72 -1.12
CA ARG A 325 -9.25 -23.02 -1.20
C ARG A 325 -9.84 -23.33 -2.58
N THR A 326 -10.20 -22.33 -3.35
CA THR A 326 -10.79 -22.53 -4.69
C THR A 326 -9.71 -22.75 -5.76
N VAL A 327 -8.56 -22.12 -5.63
CA VAL A 327 -7.44 -22.26 -6.59
C VAL A 327 -6.64 -23.56 -6.37
N SER A 328 -6.65 -24.15 -5.16
CA SER A 328 -5.96 -25.41 -4.87
C SER A 328 -6.78 -26.68 -5.22
N ASN A 329 -8.01 -26.54 -5.72
CA ASN A 329 -8.88 -27.66 -6.09
C ASN A 329 -9.11 -27.80 -7.61
N ASP A 330 -8.50 -26.95 -8.44
CA ASP A 330 -8.43 -27.03 -9.90
C ASP A 330 -7.02 -27.43 -10.37
#